data_9077b28b7860df80494e5be7e6c524e0
#
_entry.id   9077b28b7860df80494e5be7e6c524e0
#
_cell.length_a   1.000
_cell.length_b   1.000
_cell.length_c   1.000
_cell.angle_alpha   90.00
_cell.angle_beta   90.00
_cell.angle_gamma   90.00
#
_symmetry.space_group_name_H-M   'P 1'
#
loop_
_entity.id
_entity.type
_entity.pdbx_description
1 polymer ?
#
loop_
_entity_poly.entity_id
_entity_poly.type
_entity_poly.pdbx_seq_one_letter_code
_entity_poly.pdbx_strand_id
1 'polypeptide(L)'
;MLQDMDAAEIDYVVVQSQYRRTHEACVEHNNQLLTLVRRWPQRVIGFAVLQPMVGAQALDELRRCLDNGIRGVGELNPYAQGFAINHPDFLRLVETCIAYDVPLSLHVSEEVGRYYLGKSTTPLRHYYWLACRYPELKLILAHWGGGLFFYELMPGVRKALRNVWYDTAASPLLYPTGEIFEVALRCVDHHKLLFGSDYPLILFPRRQMEPDLHSFREQVKQLPLPAEIRAAVLGGNAAHLLKLDVVSESTMPAPGESNARAEQPAVQPTTVEAPVHGFMAVAMVAEHWPQTRAVFERYGIPWRDSPVPFWEPIVQAAAARGYGPTEQRRLLDELNAAIT
;
A
#
# COMPACT_ATOMS: atom_id res chain seq x y z
N MET A 1 25.75 8.46 -1.59
CA MET A 1 24.84 7.36 -1.21
C MET A 1 25.58 6.18 -0.58
N LEU A 2 26.49 5.42 -1.27
CA LEU A 2 27.14 4.25 -0.63
C LEU A 2 27.97 4.63 0.59
N GLN A 3 28.75 5.71 0.54
CA GLN A 3 29.49 6.22 1.69
C GLN A 3 28.55 6.60 2.86
N ASP A 4 27.40 7.18 2.56
CA ASP A 4 26.40 7.55 3.56
C ASP A 4 25.74 6.30 4.16
N MET A 5 25.54 5.24 3.35
CA MET A 5 25.08 3.94 3.83
C MET A 5 26.11 3.31 4.77
N ASP A 6 27.39 3.33 4.39
CA ASP A 6 28.47 2.78 5.22
C ASP A 6 28.58 3.54 6.54
N ALA A 7 28.52 4.88 6.49
CA ALA A 7 28.51 5.72 7.70
C ALA A 7 27.28 5.52 8.58
N ALA A 8 26.16 5.14 7.98
CA ALA A 8 24.91 4.85 8.68
C ALA A 8 24.73 3.36 9.00
N GLU A 9 25.73 2.49 8.79
CA GLU A 9 25.65 1.02 8.99
C GLU A 9 24.42 0.41 8.30
N ILE A 10 24.17 0.78 7.05
CA ILE A 10 23.06 0.27 6.22
C ILE A 10 23.63 -0.72 5.20
N ASP A 11 23.20 -1.97 5.28
CA ASP A 11 23.66 -3.04 4.37
C ASP A 11 23.01 -2.91 2.99
N TYR A 12 21.70 -2.74 2.95
CA TYR A 12 20.90 -2.65 1.73
C TYR A 12 20.05 -1.39 1.68
N VAL A 13 19.90 -0.86 0.48
CA VAL A 13 18.95 0.23 0.21
C VAL A 13 17.99 -0.18 -0.89
N VAL A 14 16.69 0.07 -0.67
CA VAL A 14 15.70 0.04 -1.73
C VAL A 14 15.65 1.42 -2.36
N VAL A 15 16.09 1.52 -3.60
CA VAL A 15 16.02 2.75 -4.38
C VAL A 15 14.68 2.75 -5.10
N GLN A 16 13.78 3.58 -4.61
CA GLN A 16 12.54 3.93 -5.27
C GLN A 16 12.78 5.23 -6.05
N SER A 17 12.18 5.35 -7.21
CA SER A 17 12.30 6.59 -7.97
C SER A 17 11.29 7.61 -7.49
N GLN A 18 11.67 8.88 -7.59
CA GLN A 18 10.65 9.89 -7.72
C GLN A 18 9.79 9.58 -8.95
N TYR A 19 8.46 9.58 -8.79
CA TYR A 19 7.52 9.37 -9.88
C TYR A 19 7.77 10.32 -11.05
N ARG A 20 7.66 9.81 -12.28
CA ARG A 20 7.84 10.56 -13.54
C ARG A 20 6.50 10.64 -14.27
N ARG A 21 6.29 11.76 -14.98
CA ARG A 21 5.03 12.03 -15.70
C ARG A 21 4.99 11.44 -17.10
N THR A 22 6.14 11.20 -17.72
CA THR A 22 6.21 10.65 -19.08
C THR A 22 6.85 9.28 -19.07
N HIS A 23 6.51 8.47 -20.06
CA HIS A 23 7.05 7.12 -20.22
C HIS A 23 8.57 7.16 -20.47
N GLU A 24 9.02 8.07 -21.30
CA GLU A 24 10.44 8.22 -21.66
C GLU A 24 11.28 8.53 -20.42
N ALA A 25 10.78 9.42 -19.56
CA ALA A 25 11.47 9.76 -18.31
C ALA A 25 11.48 8.58 -17.32
N CYS A 26 10.45 7.73 -17.33
CA CYS A 26 10.45 6.49 -16.58
C CYS A 26 11.50 5.51 -17.09
N VAL A 27 11.55 5.29 -18.40
CA VAL A 27 12.51 4.38 -19.06
C VAL A 27 13.95 4.85 -18.82
N GLU A 28 14.23 6.13 -18.97
CA GLU A 28 15.56 6.71 -18.71
C GLU A 28 16.00 6.44 -17.27
N HIS A 29 15.11 6.73 -16.32
CA HIS A 29 15.40 6.49 -14.92
C HIS A 29 15.60 5.00 -14.61
N ASN A 30 14.75 4.13 -15.12
CA ASN A 30 14.88 2.70 -14.94
C ASN A 30 16.20 2.15 -15.53
N ASN A 31 16.69 2.71 -16.64
CA ASN A 31 18.00 2.34 -17.19
C ASN A 31 19.15 2.71 -16.23
N GLN A 32 19.08 3.89 -15.60
CA GLN A 32 20.04 4.28 -14.57
C GLN A 32 19.98 3.34 -13.36
N LEU A 33 18.77 3.03 -12.91
CA LEU A 33 18.53 2.14 -11.78
C LEU A 33 19.04 0.71 -12.06
N LEU A 34 18.78 0.15 -13.23
CA LEU A 34 19.32 -1.13 -13.67
C LEU A 34 20.86 -1.15 -13.68
N THR A 35 21.48 -0.04 -14.07
CA THR A 35 22.94 0.11 -14.02
C THR A 35 23.43 0.08 -12.57
N LEU A 36 22.74 0.75 -11.65
CA LEU A 36 23.09 0.75 -10.22
C LEU A 36 22.96 -0.66 -9.61
N VAL A 37 21.84 -1.32 -9.85
CA VAL A 37 21.57 -2.68 -9.34
C VAL A 37 22.60 -3.67 -9.83
N ARG A 38 22.98 -3.63 -11.11
CA ARG A 38 24.02 -4.51 -11.68
C ARG A 38 25.40 -4.22 -11.11
N ARG A 39 25.70 -2.95 -10.81
CA ARG A 39 27.00 -2.56 -10.26
C ARG A 39 27.16 -2.92 -8.79
N TRP A 40 26.07 -2.88 -8.01
CA TRP A 40 26.08 -3.14 -6.57
C TRP A 40 24.92 -4.06 -6.14
N PRO A 41 24.86 -5.30 -6.66
CA PRO A 41 23.72 -6.19 -6.46
C PRO A 41 23.51 -6.61 -4.99
N GLN A 42 24.56 -6.51 -4.15
CA GLN A 42 24.50 -6.82 -2.72
C GLN A 42 24.27 -5.59 -1.84
N ARG A 43 24.02 -4.42 -2.43
CA ARG A 43 23.81 -3.18 -1.70
C ARG A 43 22.57 -2.43 -2.17
N VAL A 44 22.20 -2.57 -3.45
CA VAL A 44 21.13 -1.77 -4.08
C VAL A 44 20.07 -2.68 -4.65
N ILE A 45 18.86 -2.45 -4.21
CA ILE A 45 17.63 -3.07 -4.72
C ILE A 45 16.85 -1.98 -5.45
N GLY A 46 16.42 -2.24 -6.68
CA GLY A 46 15.68 -1.28 -7.48
C GLY A 46 14.18 -1.55 -7.50
N PHE A 47 13.39 -0.47 -7.40
CA PHE A 47 11.96 -0.48 -7.72
C PHE A 47 11.73 0.39 -8.97
N ALA A 48 11.11 -0.19 -10.00
CA ALA A 48 10.86 0.52 -11.26
C ALA A 48 9.79 1.59 -11.12
N VAL A 49 10.01 2.74 -11.73
CA VAL A 49 8.96 3.74 -11.91
C VAL A 49 8.30 3.58 -13.27
N LEU A 50 6.99 3.76 -13.32
CA LEU A 50 6.18 3.55 -14.53
C LEU A 50 5.17 4.68 -14.69
N GLN A 51 4.77 4.96 -15.94
CA GLN A 51 3.61 5.81 -16.23
C GLN A 51 2.45 4.92 -16.68
N PRO A 52 1.48 4.63 -15.81
CA PRO A 52 0.41 3.69 -16.13
C PRO A 52 -0.41 4.06 -17.36
N MET A 53 -0.59 5.36 -17.63
CA MET A 53 -1.49 5.87 -18.66
C MET A 53 -1.03 5.63 -20.09
N VAL A 54 0.17 5.07 -20.31
CA VAL A 54 0.62 4.66 -21.65
C VAL A 54 0.30 3.19 -21.96
N GLY A 55 -0.43 2.51 -21.08
CA GLY A 55 -0.98 1.18 -21.32
C GLY A 55 0.08 0.12 -21.60
N ALA A 56 0.06 -0.50 -22.79
CA ALA A 56 0.96 -1.60 -23.15
C ALA A 56 2.45 -1.26 -23.00
N GLN A 57 2.86 -0.04 -23.33
CA GLN A 57 4.26 0.39 -23.18
C GLN A 57 4.73 0.35 -21.73
N ALA A 58 3.86 0.71 -20.77
CA ALA A 58 4.18 0.62 -19.34
C ALA A 58 4.32 -0.84 -18.89
N LEU A 59 3.50 -1.75 -19.42
CA LEU A 59 3.58 -3.19 -19.12
C LEU A 59 4.86 -3.82 -19.67
N ASP A 60 5.24 -3.46 -20.90
CA ASP A 60 6.47 -3.97 -21.52
C ASP A 60 7.70 -3.46 -20.78
N GLU A 61 7.70 -2.19 -20.35
CA GLU A 61 8.77 -1.63 -19.51
C GLU A 61 8.82 -2.30 -18.13
N LEU A 62 7.68 -2.59 -17.51
CA LEU A 62 7.62 -3.33 -16.25
C LEU A 62 8.28 -4.70 -16.38
N ARG A 63 7.87 -5.50 -17.38
CA ARG A 63 8.45 -6.81 -17.64
C ARG A 63 9.95 -6.71 -17.87
N ARG A 64 10.36 -5.79 -18.75
CA ARG A 64 11.79 -5.54 -19.02
C ARG A 64 12.58 -5.28 -17.74
N CYS A 65 12.06 -4.45 -16.84
CA CYS A 65 12.72 -4.14 -15.57
C CYS A 65 12.81 -5.37 -14.66
N LEU A 66 11.71 -6.09 -14.47
CA LEU A 66 11.65 -7.27 -13.62
C LEU A 66 12.57 -8.39 -14.14
N ASP A 67 12.55 -8.66 -15.44
CA ASP A 67 13.40 -9.68 -16.09
C ASP A 67 14.90 -9.31 -16.01
N ASN A 68 15.24 -8.04 -15.71
CA ASN A 68 16.60 -7.55 -15.56
C ASN A 68 17.01 -7.27 -14.10
N GLY A 69 16.28 -7.79 -13.12
CA GLY A 69 16.70 -7.80 -11.71
C GLY A 69 16.12 -6.71 -10.83
N ILE A 70 15.17 -5.91 -11.34
CA ILE A 70 14.34 -5.04 -10.48
C ILE A 70 13.41 -5.93 -9.64
N ARG A 71 13.22 -5.57 -8.37
CA ARG A 71 12.49 -6.41 -7.41
C ARG A 71 11.18 -5.81 -6.89
N GLY A 72 10.70 -4.74 -7.49
CA GLY A 72 9.44 -4.09 -7.12
C GLY A 72 9.10 -2.93 -8.04
N VAL A 73 7.97 -2.32 -7.80
CA VAL A 73 7.48 -1.15 -8.54
C VAL A 73 7.23 -0.02 -7.56
N GLY A 74 7.65 1.17 -7.89
CA GLY A 74 7.39 2.36 -7.11
C GLY A 74 8.59 3.30 -6.95
N GLU A 75 8.37 4.40 -6.35
CA GLU A 75 7.09 4.86 -5.77
C GLU A 75 6.23 5.45 -6.89
N LEU A 76 4.97 5.00 -7.01
CA LEU A 76 4.03 5.61 -7.94
C LEU A 76 3.09 6.55 -7.18
N ASN A 77 2.78 7.69 -7.77
CA ASN A 77 1.87 8.68 -7.17
C ASN A 77 0.67 8.92 -8.09
N PRO A 78 -0.51 8.37 -7.77
CA PRO A 78 -1.71 8.52 -8.61
C PRO A 78 -2.04 9.99 -8.92
N TYR A 79 -1.98 10.85 -7.92
CA TYR A 79 -2.27 12.27 -8.07
C TYR A 79 -1.25 12.99 -8.97
N ALA A 80 0.03 12.85 -8.68
CA ALA A 80 1.07 13.60 -9.40
C ALA A 80 1.30 13.06 -10.83
N GLN A 81 1.07 11.77 -11.06
CA GLN A 81 1.19 11.14 -12.37
C GLN A 81 -0.11 11.17 -13.17
N GLY A 82 -1.22 11.59 -12.56
CA GLY A 82 -2.50 11.83 -13.24
C GLY A 82 -3.26 10.55 -13.60
N PHE A 83 -3.17 9.50 -12.77
CA PHE A 83 -3.96 8.28 -12.97
C PHE A 83 -4.88 7.97 -11.79
N ALA A 84 -6.01 7.33 -12.07
CA ALA A 84 -6.89 6.81 -11.05
C ALA A 84 -6.46 5.39 -10.64
N ILE A 85 -6.56 5.07 -9.34
CA ILE A 85 -6.21 3.74 -8.81
C ILE A 85 -7.05 2.60 -9.41
N ASN A 86 -8.26 2.91 -9.90
CA ASN A 86 -9.12 1.96 -10.59
C ASN A 86 -9.00 1.99 -12.12
N HIS A 87 -8.04 2.75 -12.68
CA HIS A 87 -7.87 2.80 -14.14
C HIS A 87 -7.42 1.43 -14.68
N PRO A 88 -8.03 0.92 -15.77
CA PRO A 88 -7.70 -0.41 -16.30
C PRO A 88 -6.22 -0.62 -16.60
N ASP A 89 -5.53 0.39 -17.12
CA ASP A 89 -4.09 0.29 -17.40
C ASP A 89 -3.25 0.17 -16.12
N PHE A 90 -3.60 0.89 -15.06
CA PHE A 90 -2.95 0.72 -13.76
C PHE A 90 -3.24 -0.66 -13.17
N LEU A 91 -4.49 -1.15 -13.27
CA LEU A 91 -4.84 -2.48 -12.75
C LEU A 91 -4.10 -3.61 -13.46
N ARG A 92 -3.80 -3.47 -14.75
CA ARG A 92 -2.93 -4.43 -15.47
C ARG A 92 -1.48 -4.44 -14.93
N LEU A 93 -0.95 -3.28 -14.49
CA LEU A 93 0.34 -3.23 -13.80
C LEU A 93 0.26 -3.97 -12.45
N VAL A 94 -0.82 -3.76 -11.69
CA VAL A 94 -1.08 -4.46 -10.43
C VAL A 94 -1.10 -5.98 -10.64
N GLU A 95 -1.84 -6.47 -11.64
CA GLU A 95 -1.91 -7.89 -11.98
C GLU A 95 -0.55 -8.46 -12.40
N THR A 96 0.27 -7.65 -13.08
CA THR A 96 1.64 -8.04 -13.43
C THR A 96 2.53 -8.11 -12.18
N CYS A 97 2.42 -7.18 -11.23
CA CYS A 97 3.14 -7.26 -9.96
C CYS A 97 2.78 -8.53 -9.17
N ILE A 98 1.50 -8.90 -9.14
CA ILE A 98 1.03 -10.15 -8.52
C ILE A 98 1.65 -11.36 -9.22
N ALA A 99 1.61 -11.41 -10.56
CA ALA A 99 2.14 -12.52 -11.34
C ALA A 99 3.65 -12.73 -11.15
N TYR A 100 4.42 -11.67 -10.96
CA TYR A 100 5.86 -11.71 -10.66
C TYR A 100 6.15 -11.83 -9.15
N ASP A 101 5.13 -11.83 -8.31
CA ASP A 101 5.25 -11.86 -6.84
C ASP A 101 6.15 -10.75 -6.26
N VAL A 102 6.07 -9.55 -6.83
CA VAL A 102 6.83 -8.36 -6.42
C VAL A 102 5.93 -7.30 -5.77
N PRO A 103 6.46 -6.50 -4.82
CA PRO A 103 5.69 -5.44 -4.20
C PRO A 103 5.47 -4.26 -5.14
N LEU A 104 4.32 -3.60 -4.92
CA LEU A 104 3.98 -2.29 -5.48
C LEU A 104 3.97 -1.25 -4.36
N SER A 105 4.77 -0.21 -4.49
CA SER A 105 4.81 0.93 -3.56
C SER A 105 4.04 2.13 -4.14
N LEU A 106 3.13 2.66 -3.35
CA LEU A 106 2.32 3.83 -3.70
C LEU A 106 2.55 4.97 -2.71
N HIS A 107 2.71 6.16 -3.25
CA HIS A 107 2.71 7.39 -2.48
C HIS A 107 1.35 7.65 -1.84
N VAL A 108 1.35 7.90 -0.54
CA VAL A 108 0.15 8.25 0.21
C VAL A 108 0.45 9.48 1.05
N SER A 109 -0.50 10.41 1.14
CA SER A 109 -0.38 11.55 2.06
C SER A 109 -1.53 11.52 3.06
N GLU A 110 -1.31 12.14 4.21
CA GLU A 110 -2.36 12.40 5.19
C GLU A 110 -3.44 13.30 4.58
N GLU A 111 -4.71 13.01 4.83
CA GLU A 111 -5.85 13.78 4.28
C GLU A 111 -5.99 15.16 4.90
N VAL A 112 -5.50 15.34 6.13
CA VAL A 112 -5.55 16.58 6.91
C VAL A 112 -4.14 17.13 7.17
N GLY A 113 -4.04 18.40 7.53
CA GLY A 113 -2.77 19.05 7.81
C GLY A 113 -2.42 20.13 6.79
N ARG A 114 -1.22 20.70 6.94
CA ARG A 114 -0.75 21.77 6.06
C ARG A 114 -0.48 21.24 4.65
N TYR A 115 -0.58 22.12 3.68
CA TYR A 115 -0.13 21.84 2.31
C TYR A 115 1.40 21.87 2.26
N TYR A 116 1.99 20.97 1.47
CA TYR A 116 3.40 20.95 1.08
C TYR A 116 3.54 20.41 -0.34
N LEU A 117 4.66 20.75 -0.99
CA LEU A 117 4.96 20.26 -2.33
C LEU A 117 5.09 18.72 -2.29
N GLY A 118 4.34 18.04 -3.14
CA GLY A 118 4.29 16.56 -3.16
C GLY A 118 3.08 15.96 -2.43
N LYS A 119 2.32 16.76 -1.66
CA LYS A 119 1.10 16.26 -1.01
C LYS A 119 0.11 15.74 -2.05
N SER A 120 -0.23 14.45 -1.94
CA SER A 120 -1.25 13.79 -2.76
C SER A 120 -2.64 14.02 -2.18
N THR A 121 -3.62 14.23 -3.06
CA THR A 121 -5.03 14.33 -2.65
C THR A 121 -5.81 13.05 -2.95
N THR A 122 -5.13 11.96 -3.32
CA THR A 122 -5.76 10.66 -3.53
C THR A 122 -6.32 10.15 -2.20
N PRO A 123 -7.64 9.96 -2.07
CA PRO A 123 -8.26 9.58 -0.81
C PRO A 123 -7.85 8.18 -0.32
N LEU A 124 -7.71 8.00 1.00
CA LEU A 124 -7.28 6.74 1.62
C LEU A 124 -8.17 5.54 1.25
N ARG A 125 -9.47 5.77 1.05
CA ARG A 125 -10.42 4.74 0.61
C ARG A 125 -10.06 4.10 -0.73
N HIS A 126 -9.32 4.76 -1.62
CA HIS A 126 -8.89 4.19 -2.90
C HIS A 126 -7.81 3.12 -2.72
N TYR A 127 -6.87 3.36 -1.80
CA TYR A 127 -5.85 2.37 -1.45
C TYR A 127 -6.47 1.17 -0.71
N TYR A 128 -7.43 1.43 0.17
CA TYR A 128 -8.23 0.38 0.82
C TYR A 128 -8.99 -0.46 -0.20
N TRP A 129 -9.66 0.20 -1.17
CA TRP A 129 -10.33 -0.50 -2.27
C TRP A 129 -9.37 -1.37 -3.06
N LEU A 130 -8.18 -0.88 -3.40
CA LEU A 130 -7.17 -1.63 -4.13
C LEU A 130 -6.77 -2.92 -3.38
N ALA A 131 -6.52 -2.81 -2.08
CA ALA A 131 -6.18 -3.94 -1.24
C ALA A 131 -7.33 -4.97 -1.13
N CYS A 132 -8.58 -4.51 -1.08
CA CYS A 132 -9.76 -5.38 -1.11
C CYS A 132 -9.91 -6.09 -2.45
N ARG A 133 -9.65 -5.39 -3.56
CA ARG A 133 -9.81 -5.89 -4.93
C ARG A 133 -8.73 -6.89 -5.32
N TYR A 134 -7.52 -6.70 -4.81
CA TYR A 134 -6.34 -7.52 -5.09
C TYR A 134 -5.68 -7.99 -3.78
N PRO A 135 -6.32 -8.93 -3.07
CA PRO A 135 -5.84 -9.36 -1.76
C PRO A 135 -4.50 -10.12 -1.81
N GLU A 136 -4.02 -10.52 -2.97
CA GLU A 136 -2.72 -11.15 -3.22
C GLU A 136 -1.60 -10.13 -3.44
N LEU A 137 -1.96 -8.87 -3.74
CA LEU A 137 -0.99 -7.81 -3.99
C LEU A 137 -0.16 -7.53 -2.74
N LYS A 138 1.15 -7.56 -2.87
CA LYS A 138 2.07 -7.00 -1.87
C LYS A 138 2.10 -5.49 -2.03
N LEU A 139 1.31 -4.78 -1.22
CA LEU A 139 1.15 -3.33 -1.34
C LEU A 139 1.91 -2.61 -0.25
N ILE A 140 2.86 -1.76 -0.63
CA ILE A 140 3.53 -0.83 0.29
C ILE A 140 2.86 0.53 0.16
N LEU A 141 2.43 1.08 1.29
CA LEU A 141 1.88 2.43 1.37
C LEU A 141 2.88 3.34 2.07
N ALA A 142 3.46 4.27 1.31
CA ALA A 142 4.46 5.18 1.82
C ALA A 142 3.91 6.12 2.89
N HIS A 143 4.81 6.68 3.72
CA HIS A 143 4.49 7.71 4.72
C HIS A 143 3.39 7.28 5.70
N TRP A 144 3.55 6.11 6.33
CA TRP A 144 2.56 5.53 7.24
C TRP A 144 1.19 5.27 6.59
N GLY A 145 1.16 5.15 5.26
CA GLY A 145 -0.07 5.01 4.49
C GLY A 145 -1.05 6.16 4.71
N GLY A 146 -0.54 7.38 4.99
CA GLY A 146 -1.37 8.55 5.28
C GLY A 146 -2.29 8.38 6.50
N GLY A 147 -1.99 7.44 7.39
CA GLY A 147 -2.83 7.10 8.54
C GLY A 147 -3.78 5.93 8.32
N LEU A 148 -3.77 5.28 7.15
CA LEU A 148 -4.64 4.12 6.88
C LEU A 148 -4.42 2.99 7.88
N PHE A 149 -3.21 2.83 8.41
CA PHE A 149 -2.86 1.82 9.42
C PHE A 149 -3.75 1.88 10.67
N PHE A 150 -4.23 3.06 11.06
CA PHE A 150 -5.11 3.22 12.23
C PHE A 150 -6.41 2.42 12.09
N TYR A 151 -6.93 2.31 10.87
CA TYR A 151 -8.17 1.59 10.59
C TYR A 151 -8.03 0.07 10.73
N GLU A 152 -6.81 -0.47 10.85
CA GLU A 152 -6.61 -1.90 11.15
C GLU A 152 -7.02 -2.29 12.57
N LEU A 153 -7.35 -1.34 13.43
CA LEU A 153 -8.08 -1.63 14.68
C LEU A 153 -9.44 -2.27 14.43
N MET A 154 -10.04 -2.05 13.26
CA MET A 154 -11.27 -2.73 12.84
C MET A 154 -10.91 -4.12 12.25
N PRO A 155 -11.42 -5.24 12.82
CA PRO A 155 -11.02 -6.59 12.39
C PRO A 155 -11.25 -6.86 10.90
N GLY A 156 -12.35 -6.36 10.32
CA GLY A 156 -12.63 -6.49 8.90
C GLY A 156 -11.62 -5.77 8.00
N VAL A 157 -11.21 -4.57 8.40
CA VAL A 157 -10.17 -3.79 7.69
C VAL A 157 -8.81 -4.48 7.81
N ARG A 158 -8.43 -4.94 9.00
CA ARG A 158 -7.20 -5.71 9.22
C ARG A 158 -7.11 -6.92 8.30
N LYS A 159 -8.20 -7.68 8.17
CA LYS A 159 -8.27 -8.83 7.26
C LYS A 159 -8.07 -8.42 5.79
N ALA A 160 -8.69 -7.32 5.37
CA ALA A 160 -8.56 -6.81 4.00
C ALA A 160 -7.14 -6.31 3.71
N LEU A 161 -6.51 -5.65 4.69
CA LEU A 161 -5.16 -5.09 4.55
C LEU A 161 -4.03 -6.07 4.92
N ARG A 162 -4.29 -7.38 4.99
CA ARG A 162 -3.29 -8.38 5.44
C ARG A 162 -1.97 -8.36 4.67
N ASN A 163 -2.01 -8.03 3.38
CA ASN A 163 -0.86 -7.91 2.49
C ASN A 163 -0.49 -6.44 2.18
N VAL A 164 -0.74 -5.55 3.15
CA VAL A 164 -0.34 -4.15 3.09
C VAL A 164 0.75 -3.89 4.12
N TRP A 165 1.83 -3.22 3.69
CA TRP A 165 2.93 -2.73 4.52
C TRP A 165 2.92 -1.21 4.53
N TYR A 166 3.46 -0.63 5.59
CA TYR A 166 3.56 0.82 5.78
C TYR A 166 5.02 1.18 5.98
N ASP A 167 5.54 2.11 5.19
CA ASP A 167 6.86 2.61 5.43
C ASP A 167 6.88 3.87 6.29
N THR A 168 8.04 4.19 6.82
CA THR A 168 8.26 5.33 7.71
C THR A 168 8.88 6.54 6.99
N ALA A 169 8.87 6.54 5.66
CA ALA A 169 9.48 7.59 4.84
C ALA A 169 8.98 9.00 5.26
N ALA A 170 9.89 9.96 5.31
CA ALA A 170 9.63 11.34 5.73
C ALA A 170 9.00 11.52 7.13
N SER A 171 8.92 10.47 7.94
CA SER A 171 8.20 10.48 9.23
C SER A 171 8.54 11.68 10.14
N PRO A 172 9.82 12.06 10.35
CA PRO A 172 10.14 13.18 11.22
C PRO A 172 9.61 14.55 10.78
N LEU A 173 9.25 14.70 9.51
CA LEU A 173 8.62 15.93 8.99
C LEU A 173 7.13 16.02 9.35
N LEU A 174 6.51 14.88 9.64
CA LEU A 174 5.07 14.75 9.84
C LEU A 174 4.71 14.50 11.31
N TYR A 175 5.48 13.65 12.00
CA TYR A 175 5.14 13.15 13.32
C TYR A 175 6.35 13.07 14.25
N PRO A 176 6.17 13.24 15.58
CA PRO A 176 7.19 12.88 16.57
C PRO A 176 7.47 11.38 16.50
N THR A 177 8.75 11.00 16.32
CA THR A 177 9.15 9.62 16.04
C THR A 177 8.65 8.62 17.09
N GLY A 178 8.85 8.91 18.40
CA GLY A 178 8.42 7.99 19.46
C GLY A 178 6.91 7.75 19.48
N GLU A 179 6.15 8.81 19.34
CA GLU A 179 4.69 8.78 19.42
C GLU A 179 4.06 8.01 18.24
N ILE A 180 4.52 8.27 17.03
CA ILE A 180 3.95 7.59 15.85
C ILE A 180 4.26 6.09 15.86
N PHE A 181 5.47 5.69 16.27
CA PHE A 181 5.81 4.27 16.42
C PHE A 181 4.98 3.59 17.51
N GLU A 182 4.79 4.23 18.66
CA GLU A 182 3.95 3.70 19.73
C GLU A 182 2.51 3.47 19.26
N VAL A 183 1.91 4.44 18.59
CA VAL A 183 0.54 4.34 18.05
C VAL A 183 0.47 3.26 16.97
N ALA A 184 1.39 3.23 16.02
CA ALA A 184 1.39 2.28 14.92
C ALA A 184 1.51 0.84 15.41
N LEU A 185 2.41 0.56 16.37
CA LEU A 185 2.59 -0.77 16.95
C LEU A 185 1.40 -1.27 17.77
N ARG A 186 0.51 -0.37 18.20
CA ARG A 186 -0.80 -0.74 18.80
C ARG A 186 -1.85 -1.08 17.74
N CYS A 187 -1.74 -0.50 16.54
CA CYS A 187 -2.72 -0.65 15.48
C CYS A 187 -2.42 -1.84 14.57
N VAL A 188 -1.15 -2.07 14.24
CA VAL A 188 -0.72 -3.08 13.27
C VAL A 188 0.35 -4.00 13.85
N ASP A 189 0.49 -5.18 13.25
CA ASP A 189 1.62 -6.07 13.53
C ASP A 189 2.93 -5.40 13.09
N HIS A 190 3.98 -5.51 13.92
CA HIS A 190 5.29 -4.91 13.63
C HIS A 190 5.91 -5.43 12.33
N HIS A 191 5.56 -6.64 11.87
CA HIS A 191 6.01 -7.20 10.59
C HIS A 191 5.50 -6.41 9.37
N LYS A 192 4.54 -5.51 9.55
CA LYS A 192 4.01 -4.65 8.49
C LYS A 192 4.70 -3.29 8.40
N LEU A 193 5.62 -2.98 9.32
CA LEU A 193 6.33 -1.71 9.34
C LEU A 193 7.68 -1.85 8.65
N LEU A 194 7.94 -0.97 7.68
CA LEU A 194 9.18 -0.92 6.91
C LEU A 194 9.91 0.39 7.23
N PHE A 195 11.19 0.32 7.57
CA PHE A 195 12.00 1.52 7.70
C PHE A 195 12.22 2.15 6.33
N GLY A 196 11.85 3.40 6.18
CA GLY A 196 12.13 4.24 5.03
C GLY A 196 12.57 5.63 5.50
N SER A 197 13.56 6.21 4.85
CA SER A 197 14.09 7.53 5.19
C SER A 197 13.57 8.64 4.30
N ASP A 198 13.18 8.31 3.06
CA ASP A 198 12.92 9.28 1.99
C ASP A 198 14.17 10.13 1.62
N TYR A 199 15.37 9.52 1.79
CA TYR A 199 16.62 10.16 1.42
C TYR A 199 16.64 10.48 -0.10
N PRO A 200 17.04 11.70 -0.53
CA PRO A 200 17.80 12.69 0.21
C PRO A 200 16.97 13.88 0.78
N LEU A 201 15.82 13.63 1.41
CA LEU A 201 15.14 14.69 2.13
C LEU A 201 15.87 15.08 3.42
N ILE A 202 15.83 16.38 3.74
CA ILE A 202 16.28 16.89 5.05
C ILE A 202 15.14 16.68 6.04
N LEU A 203 15.27 15.66 6.88
CA LEU A 203 14.20 15.24 7.81
C LEU A 203 14.13 16.12 9.07
N PHE A 204 15.22 16.76 9.43
CA PHE A 204 15.31 17.65 10.61
C PHE A 204 15.80 19.05 10.21
N PRO A 205 15.01 19.85 9.45
CA PRO A 205 15.47 21.08 8.82
C PRO A 205 15.94 22.16 9.82
N ARG A 206 15.63 22.01 11.11
CA ARG A 206 16.16 22.91 12.18
C ARG A 206 17.54 22.51 12.71
N ARG A 207 18.04 21.32 12.35
CA ARG A 207 19.26 20.72 12.89
C ARG A 207 20.22 20.23 11.81
N GLN A 208 19.71 19.93 10.62
CA GLN A 208 20.49 19.43 9.51
C GLN A 208 20.66 20.51 8.44
N MET A 209 21.85 20.63 7.90
CA MET A 209 22.15 21.46 6.73
C MET A 209 22.14 20.64 5.43
N GLU A 210 22.39 19.33 5.53
CA GLU A 210 22.43 18.37 4.45
C GLU A 210 21.63 17.11 4.82
N PRO A 211 21.09 16.38 3.83
CA PRO A 211 20.41 15.12 4.08
C PRO A 211 21.40 14.05 4.59
N ASP A 212 20.98 13.22 5.51
CA ASP A 212 21.73 12.06 5.98
C ASP A 212 20.82 10.83 6.19
N LEU A 213 21.41 9.65 6.20
CA LEU A 213 20.73 8.38 6.48
C LEU A 213 20.79 8.00 7.96
N HIS A 214 21.65 8.65 8.72
CA HIS A 214 21.98 8.29 10.10
C HIS A 214 20.95 8.81 11.12
N SER A 215 20.59 10.08 11.04
CA SER A 215 19.83 10.78 12.09
C SER A 215 18.48 10.13 12.39
N PHE A 216 17.71 9.77 11.40
CA PHE A 216 16.40 9.14 11.62
C PHE A 216 16.54 7.68 12.04
N ARG A 217 17.47 6.94 11.43
CA ARG A 217 17.78 5.57 11.84
C ARG A 217 18.17 5.50 13.32
N GLU A 218 19.02 6.40 13.80
CA GLU A 218 19.41 6.44 15.21
C GLU A 218 18.23 6.76 16.14
N GLN A 219 17.32 7.64 15.76
CA GLN A 219 16.10 7.85 16.54
C GLN A 219 15.28 6.57 16.66
N VAL A 220 15.10 5.82 15.57
CA VAL A 220 14.35 4.55 15.60
C VAL A 220 15.12 3.51 16.41
N LYS A 221 16.45 3.47 16.31
CA LYS A 221 17.32 2.56 17.08
C LYS A 221 17.24 2.80 18.59
N GLN A 222 17.00 4.05 18.99
CA GLN A 222 16.88 4.46 20.40
C GLN A 222 15.47 4.33 20.99
N LEU A 223 14.47 3.94 20.18
CA LEU A 223 13.13 3.71 20.70
C LEU A 223 13.12 2.57 21.74
N PRO A 224 12.29 2.67 22.78
CA PRO A 224 12.16 1.64 23.82
C PRO A 224 11.38 0.42 23.31
N LEU A 225 11.86 -0.19 22.24
CA LEU A 225 11.28 -1.36 21.60
C LEU A 225 12.10 -2.63 21.93
N PRO A 226 11.46 -3.80 22.03
CA PRO A 226 12.17 -5.08 22.06
C PRO A 226 13.16 -5.18 20.89
N ALA A 227 14.32 -5.79 21.14
CA ALA A 227 15.39 -5.87 20.14
C ALA A 227 14.93 -6.53 18.83
N GLU A 228 14.11 -7.56 18.93
CA GLU A 228 13.53 -8.29 17.80
C GLU A 228 12.62 -7.39 16.95
N ILE A 229 11.72 -6.60 17.57
CA ILE A 229 10.83 -5.66 16.87
C ILE A 229 11.66 -4.58 16.17
N ARG A 230 12.67 -4.05 16.85
CA ARG A 230 13.56 -3.03 16.30
C ARG A 230 14.34 -3.56 15.10
N ALA A 231 14.90 -4.75 15.19
CA ALA A 231 15.61 -5.40 14.08
C ALA A 231 14.66 -5.69 12.90
N ALA A 232 13.45 -6.18 13.19
CA ALA A 232 12.42 -6.41 12.18
C ALA A 232 12.10 -5.14 11.40
N VAL A 233 11.79 -4.03 12.10
CA VAL A 233 11.43 -2.74 11.48
C VAL A 233 12.59 -2.14 10.71
N LEU A 234 13.82 -2.15 11.26
CA LEU A 234 14.98 -1.51 10.64
C LEU A 234 15.48 -2.20 9.36
N GLY A 235 15.08 -3.46 9.11
CA GLY A 235 15.49 -4.14 7.88
C GLY A 235 14.90 -5.54 7.70
N GLY A 236 14.67 -6.28 8.79
CA GLY A 236 14.21 -7.67 8.73
C GLY A 236 12.90 -7.84 7.94
N ASN A 237 11.93 -6.94 8.14
CA ASN A 237 10.66 -6.99 7.42
C ASN A 237 10.82 -6.74 5.92
N ALA A 238 11.66 -5.76 5.54
CA ALA A 238 11.96 -5.49 4.14
C ALA A 238 12.70 -6.67 3.49
N ALA A 239 13.67 -7.24 4.20
CA ALA A 239 14.41 -8.41 3.74
C ALA A 239 13.47 -9.61 3.50
N HIS A 240 12.54 -9.86 4.43
CA HIS A 240 11.54 -10.91 4.29
C HIS A 240 10.60 -10.67 3.10
N LEU A 241 10.04 -9.46 2.99
CA LEU A 241 9.14 -9.07 1.90
C LEU A 241 9.81 -9.24 0.52
N LEU A 242 11.09 -8.88 0.43
CA LEU A 242 11.88 -8.90 -0.81
C LEU A 242 12.62 -10.23 -1.03
N LYS A 243 12.44 -11.21 -0.14
CA LYS A 243 13.08 -12.53 -0.19
C LYS A 243 14.61 -12.40 -0.35
N LEU A 244 15.22 -11.56 0.50
CA LEU A 244 16.68 -11.42 0.53
C LEU A 244 17.28 -12.52 1.40
N ASP A 245 18.33 -13.17 0.89
CA ASP A 245 19.17 -14.07 1.68
C ASP A 245 20.07 -13.21 2.59
N VAL A 246 19.51 -12.77 3.72
CA VAL A 246 20.31 -12.09 4.73
C VAL A 246 21.07 -13.18 5.49
N VAL A 247 22.39 -13.24 5.33
CA VAL A 247 23.24 -14.10 6.15
C VAL A 247 23.15 -13.59 7.58
N SER A 248 22.30 -14.22 8.39
CA SER A 248 22.25 -13.94 9.82
C SER A 248 23.47 -14.57 10.47
N GLU A 249 24.45 -13.76 10.85
CA GLU A 249 25.40 -14.13 11.90
C GLU A 249 24.67 -14.16 13.25
N SER A 250 23.75 -15.07 13.43
CA SER A 250 23.38 -15.63 14.73
C SER A 250 22.46 -16.82 14.49
N THR A 251 22.92 -17.97 14.91
CA THR A 251 22.12 -19.16 15.20
C THR A 251 21.00 -18.78 16.15
N MET A 252 19.82 -18.51 15.60
CA MET A 252 18.60 -18.51 16.40
C MET A 252 18.05 -19.94 16.45
N PRO A 253 17.68 -20.46 17.63
CA PRO A 253 16.98 -21.73 17.72
C PRO A 253 15.63 -21.61 16.99
N ALA A 254 15.24 -22.68 16.34
CA ALA A 254 13.92 -22.81 15.72
C ALA A 254 12.83 -22.37 16.70
N PRO A 255 11.78 -21.67 16.26
CA PRO A 255 10.69 -21.30 17.12
C PRO A 255 10.03 -22.56 17.67
N GLY A 256 10.24 -22.79 18.96
CA GLY A 256 9.51 -23.80 19.72
C GLY A 256 8.03 -23.44 19.70
N GLU A 257 7.23 -24.41 19.31
CA GLU A 257 5.80 -24.38 19.52
C GLU A 257 5.51 -24.10 20.99
N SER A 258 5.06 -22.90 21.32
CA SER A 258 4.23 -22.68 22.52
C SER A 258 3.68 -21.25 22.49
N ASN A 259 2.42 -21.13 22.16
CA ASN A 259 1.43 -20.59 23.11
C ASN A 259 0.05 -20.70 22.48
N ALA A 260 -0.63 -21.75 22.93
CA ALA A 260 -2.06 -21.84 22.82
C ALA A 260 -2.68 -20.58 23.48
N ARG A 261 -3.07 -19.63 22.66
CA ARG A 261 -4.08 -18.65 23.09
C ARG A 261 -5.37 -19.43 23.24
N ALA A 262 -5.91 -19.41 24.45
CA ALA A 262 -7.20 -20.00 24.78
C ALA A 262 -8.20 -19.65 23.68
N GLU A 263 -8.72 -20.69 23.05
CA GLU A 263 -9.85 -20.59 22.13
C GLU A 263 -11.03 -19.98 22.89
N GLN A 264 -11.37 -18.76 22.54
CA GLN A 264 -12.71 -18.27 22.84
C GLN A 264 -13.68 -19.12 22.02
N PRO A 265 -14.77 -19.62 22.61
CA PRO A 265 -15.71 -20.48 21.91
C PRO A 265 -16.22 -19.75 20.66
N ALA A 266 -16.07 -20.41 19.52
CA ALA A 266 -16.60 -19.96 18.25
C ALA A 266 -18.10 -19.71 18.41
N VAL A 267 -18.50 -18.45 18.32
CA VAL A 267 -19.89 -18.09 18.12
C VAL A 267 -20.25 -18.62 16.74
N GLN A 268 -21.04 -19.66 16.69
CA GLN A 268 -21.59 -20.17 15.44
C GLN A 268 -22.43 -19.05 14.80
N PRO A 269 -22.18 -18.68 13.55
CA PRO A 269 -23.03 -17.72 12.85
C PRO A 269 -24.33 -18.43 12.49
N THR A 270 -25.36 -18.20 13.29
CA THR A 270 -26.75 -18.53 12.94
C THR A 270 -27.38 -17.29 12.35
N THR A 271 -27.07 -17.01 11.10
CA THR A 271 -27.90 -16.36 10.05
C THR A 271 -27.02 -16.26 8.81
N VAL A 272 -27.51 -16.73 7.68
CA VAL A 272 -26.91 -16.47 6.37
C VAL A 272 -27.01 -14.97 6.16
N GLU A 273 -25.94 -14.22 6.45
CA GLU A 273 -25.89 -12.80 6.11
C GLU A 273 -25.97 -12.70 4.59
N ALA A 274 -26.92 -11.90 4.12
CA ALA A 274 -27.04 -11.60 2.70
C ALA A 274 -25.70 -11.06 2.19
N PRO A 275 -25.11 -11.64 1.12
CA PRO A 275 -23.74 -11.32 0.71
C PRO A 275 -23.59 -9.86 0.22
N VAL A 276 -24.67 -9.21 -0.24
CA VAL A 276 -24.68 -7.78 -0.62
C VAL A 276 -25.39 -6.97 0.45
N HIS A 277 -24.70 -5.98 1.00
CA HIS A 277 -25.27 -5.05 1.99
C HIS A 277 -25.07 -3.57 1.56
N GLY A 278 -25.86 -2.68 2.12
CA GLY A 278 -26.01 -1.30 1.68
C GLY A 278 -24.74 -0.43 1.72
N PHE A 279 -23.75 -0.80 2.53
CA PHE A 279 -22.49 -0.07 2.63
C PHE A 279 -21.42 -0.55 1.63
N MET A 280 -21.69 -1.58 0.84
CA MET A 280 -20.82 -1.98 -0.25
C MET A 280 -20.86 -0.96 -1.37
N ALA A 281 -19.71 -0.73 -2.03
CA ALA A 281 -19.64 0.17 -3.17
C ALA A 281 -20.37 -0.42 -4.38
N VAL A 282 -21.13 0.42 -5.09
CA VAL A 282 -21.87 0.04 -6.30
C VAL A 282 -20.97 -0.65 -7.32
N ALA A 283 -19.84 -0.03 -7.65
CA ALA A 283 -18.91 -0.58 -8.63
C ALA A 283 -18.34 -1.95 -8.20
N MET A 284 -17.98 -2.10 -6.92
CA MET A 284 -17.47 -3.36 -6.39
C MET A 284 -18.48 -4.50 -6.52
N VAL A 285 -19.75 -4.23 -6.20
CA VAL A 285 -20.83 -5.23 -6.32
C VAL A 285 -21.08 -5.59 -7.78
N ALA A 286 -21.12 -4.58 -8.67
CA ALA A 286 -21.34 -4.80 -10.10
C ALA A 286 -20.16 -5.53 -10.80
N GLU A 287 -18.95 -5.41 -10.28
CA GLU A 287 -17.77 -6.16 -10.77
C GLU A 287 -17.73 -7.58 -10.25
N HIS A 288 -17.95 -7.75 -8.96
CA HIS A 288 -17.86 -9.07 -8.32
C HIS A 288 -19.03 -9.99 -8.71
N TRP A 289 -20.22 -9.42 -8.87
CA TRP A 289 -21.44 -10.10 -9.31
C TRP A 289 -22.03 -9.42 -10.54
N PRO A 290 -21.56 -9.74 -11.77
CA PRO A 290 -22.01 -9.08 -13.02
C PRO A 290 -23.52 -9.09 -13.25
N GLN A 291 -24.23 -10.08 -12.73
CA GLN A 291 -25.69 -10.19 -12.80
C GLN A 291 -26.42 -9.06 -12.04
N THR A 292 -25.78 -8.40 -11.09
CA THR A 292 -26.35 -7.27 -10.34
C THR A 292 -26.44 -5.99 -11.17
N ARG A 293 -25.71 -5.89 -12.28
CA ARG A 293 -25.67 -4.72 -13.16
C ARG A 293 -27.05 -4.32 -13.68
N ALA A 294 -27.83 -5.29 -14.10
CA ALA A 294 -29.22 -5.07 -14.56
C ALA A 294 -30.13 -4.53 -13.45
N VAL A 295 -29.85 -4.89 -12.18
CA VAL A 295 -30.57 -4.32 -11.03
C VAL A 295 -30.19 -2.84 -10.86
N PHE A 296 -28.90 -2.51 -10.84
CA PHE A 296 -28.46 -1.12 -10.72
C PHE A 296 -29.01 -0.23 -11.85
N GLU A 297 -29.03 -0.74 -13.09
CA GLU A 297 -29.60 -0.02 -14.25
C GLU A 297 -31.10 0.28 -14.06
N ARG A 298 -31.90 -0.68 -13.57
CA ARG A 298 -33.33 -0.45 -13.27
C ARG A 298 -33.57 0.64 -12.24
N TYR A 299 -32.67 0.78 -11.28
CA TYR A 299 -32.72 1.83 -10.25
C TYR A 299 -32.01 3.12 -10.68
N GLY A 300 -31.57 3.23 -11.94
CA GLY A 300 -30.85 4.41 -12.44
C GLY A 300 -29.52 4.67 -11.70
N ILE A 301 -28.94 3.63 -11.09
CA ILE A 301 -27.67 3.71 -10.38
C ILE A 301 -26.55 3.34 -11.37
N PRO A 302 -25.72 4.30 -11.81
CA PRO A 302 -24.63 4.02 -12.72
C PRO A 302 -23.53 3.24 -11.99
N TRP A 303 -23.13 2.14 -12.57
CA TRP A 303 -22.07 1.26 -12.06
C TRP A 303 -20.79 1.32 -12.91
N ARG A 304 -20.83 1.98 -14.09
CA ARG A 304 -19.71 2.17 -15.02
C ARG A 304 -19.74 3.61 -15.53
N ASP A 305 -18.57 4.19 -15.80
CA ASP A 305 -18.37 5.51 -16.42
C ASP A 305 -19.18 6.66 -15.76
N SER A 306 -19.43 6.54 -14.46
CA SER A 306 -20.24 7.49 -13.69
C SER A 306 -19.38 8.68 -13.22
N PRO A 307 -19.93 9.92 -13.23
CA PRO A 307 -19.38 11.02 -12.47
C PRO A 307 -19.48 10.78 -10.95
N VAL A 308 -20.22 9.74 -10.54
CA VAL A 308 -20.33 9.30 -9.14
C VAL A 308 -19.10 8.47 -8.79
N PRO A 309 -18.50 8.70 -7.63
CA PRO A 309 -17.32 7.97 -7.20
C PRO A 309 -17.55 6.45 -7.19
N PHE A 310 -16.63 5.67 -7.75
CA PHE A 310 -16.73 4.20 -7.82
C PHE A 310 -16.84 3.51 -6.45
N TRP A 311 -16.57 4.23 -5.37
CA TRP A 311 -16.71 3.76 -3.98
C TRP A 311 -18.04 4.14 -3.34
N GLU A 312 -18.98 4.79 -4.09
CA GLU A 312 -20.24 5.23 -3.51
C GLU A 312 -21.02 4.03 -2.95
N PRO A 313 -21.38 4.04 -1.66
CA PRO A 313 -22.19 2.97 -1.08
C PRO A 313 -23.56 2.88 -1.75
N ILE A 314 -24.08 1.66 -1.90
CA ILE A 314 -25.39 1.42 -2.53
C ILE A 314 -26.49 2.26 -1.90
N VAL A 315 -26.52 2.36 -0.56
CA VAL A 315 -27.53 3.16 0.15
C VAL A 315 -27.38 4.66 -0.15
N GLN A 316 -26.16 5.16 -0.31
CA GLN A 316 -25.89 6.55 -0.65
C GLN A 316 -26.27 6.85 -2.11
N ALA A 317 -25.91 5.97 -3.03
CA ALA A 317 -26.28 6.04 -4.43
C ALA A 317 -27.81 6.05 -4.62
N ALA A 318 -28.51 5.24 -3.87
CA ALA A 318 -29.96 5.17 -3.84
C ALA A 318 -30.59 6.44 -3.23
N ALA A 319 -30.07 6.92 -2.10
CA ALA A 319 -30.54 8.14 -1.45
C ALA A 319 -30.37 9.38 -2.35
N ALA A 320 -29.26 9.51 -3.07
CA ALA A 320 -28.99 10.58 -4.01
C ALA A 320 -30.00 10.63 -5.17
N ARG A 321 -30.74 9.54 -5.41
CA ARG A 321 -31.83 9.42 -6.42
C ARG A 321 -33.22 9.51 -5.81
N GLY A 322 -33.29 9.87 -4.53
CA GLY A 322 -34.57 10.05 -3.83
C GLY A 322 -35.20 8.79 -3.28
N TYR A 323 -34.50 7.65 -3.34
CA TYR A 323 -35.00 6.38 -2.76
C TYR A 323 -34.92 6.40 -1.23
N GLY A 324 -36.08 6.24 -0.60
CA GLY A 324 -36.21 6.14 0.84
C GLY A 324 -35.80 4.78 1.41
N PRO A 325 -35.82 4.64 2.75
CA PRO A 325 -35.34 3.41 3.42
C PRO A 325 -36.02 2.11 2.94
N THR A 326 -37.30 2.17 2.59
CA THR A 326 -38.07 0.99 2.09
C THR A 326 -37.61 0.58 0.70
N GLU A 327 -37.36 1.53 -0.18
CA GLU A 327 -36.89 1.29 -1.55
C GLU A 327 -35.44 0.83 -1.56
N GLN A 328 -34.60 1.38 -0.67
CA GLN A 328 -33.22 0.92 -0.47
C GLN A 328 -33.18 -0.55 0.00
N ARG A 329 -34.06 -0.96 0.90
CA ARG A 329 -34.19 -2.33 1.32
C ARG A 329 -34.57 -3.23 0.16
N ARG A 330 -35.58 -2.84 -0.63
CA ARG A 330 -36.01 -3.56 -1.83
C ARG A 330 -34.88 -3.71 -2.85
N LEU A 331 -34.10 -2.64 -3.09
CA LEU A 331 -32.92 -2.71 -3.95
C LEU A 331 -31.92 -3.77 -3.47
N LEU A 332 -31.63 -3.81 -2.16
CA LEU A 332 -30.71 -4.81 -1.58
C LEU A 332 -31.26 -6.22 -1.73
N ASP A 333 -32.56 -6.43 -1.53
CA ASP A 333 -33.20 -7.72 -1.71
C ASP A 333 -33.11 -8.20 -3.17
N GLU A 334 -33.32 -7.29 -4.14
CA GLU A 334 -33.20 -7.61 -5.57
C GLU A 334 -31.74 -7.88 -5.97
N LEU A 335 -30.76 -7.17 -5.40
CA LEU A 335 -29.34 -7.44 -5.63
C LEU A 335 -28.96 -8.83 -5.09
N ASN A 336 -29.41 -9.16 -3.89
CA ASN A 336 -29.15 -10.46 -3.30
C ASN A 336 -29.86 -11.60 -4.06
N ALA A 337 -31.08 -11.38 -4.53
CA ALA A 337 -31.79 -12.35 -5.37
C ALA A 337 -31.12 -12.57 -6.74
N ALA A 338 -30.42 -11.57 -7.26
CA ALA A 338 -29.70 -11.69 -8.54
C ALA A 338 -28.43 -12.55 -8.45
N ILE A 339 -27.90 -12.80 -7.26
CA ILE A 339 -26.64 -13.53 -7.03
C ILE A 339 -26.87 -14.95 -6.45
N THR A 340 -28.10 -15.27 -6.12
CA THR A 340 -28.52 -16.61 -5.70
C THR A 340 -28.84 -17.49 -6.92
#